data_1adba2b31a8a5bf2f7c24d8732736f9d
#
_entry.id   1adba2b31a8a5bf2f7c24d8732736f9d
#
_cell.length_a   1.000
_cell.length_b   1.000
_cell.length_c   1.000
_cell.angle_alpha   90.00
_cell.angle_beta   90.00
_cell.angle_gamma   90.00
#
_symmetry.space_group_name_H-M   'P 1'
#
loop_
_entity.id
_entity.type
_entity.pdbx_description
1 polymer ?
#
loop_
_entity_poly.entity_id
_entity_poly.type
_entity_poly.pdbx_seq_one_letter_code
_entity_poly.pdbx_strand_id
1 'polypeptide(L)'
;MALSVLRVFTAVFLGSYAGMLMAGHHEASENQDHTSAAWQIEAYSTAAPDFIGNFASVIGSDGAVLREGSNGWICQSANPRPVPETGWESAHHAMPVCHDGEGMKWMMGYMAGEASEMERDSYMWMLHGDMGEDNTRAGVLEKDDAAPDQWIESGPHLMLMPKDPASLANYPTSFKTGAPYVMFANTCYAHLMIPLAGYYQYQPESAPQ
;
A
#
# COMPACT_ATOMS: atom_id res chain seq x y z
N MET A 1 -9.25 -5.64 -85.84
CA MET A 1 -8.12 -5.82 -84.89
C MET A 1 -8.52 -5.19 -83.57
N ALA A 2 -8.97 -5.99 -82.64
CA ALA A 2 -9.40 -5.53 -81.29
C ALA A 2 -8.39 -6.07 -80.27
N LEU A 3 -7.66 -5.17 -79.55
CA LEU A 3 -6.80 -5.54 -78.46
C LEU A 3 -7.57 -5.56 -77.18
N SER A 4 -7.71 -6.76 -76.58
CA SER A 4 -8.22 -6.94 -75.23
C SER A 4 -7.19 -6.58 -74.20
N VAL A 5 -7.49 -5.64 -73.32
CA VAL A 5 -6.68 -5.28 -72.16
C VAL A 5 -7.15 -6.06 -70.94
N LEU A 6 -6.34 -6.99 -70.44
CA LEU A 6 -6.56 -7.77 -69.24
C LEU A 6 -6.21 -6.91 -68.02
N ARG A 7 -7.23 -6.54 -67.20
CA ARG A 7 -7.01 -5.87 -65.88
C ARG A 7 -6.82 -6.92 -64.82
N VAL A 8 -5.60 -6.97 -64.27
CA VAL A 8 -5.28 -7.74 -63.06
C VAL A 8 -5.69 -6.92 -61.83
N PHE A 9 -6.64 -7.40 -61.08
CA PHE A 9 -7.01 -6.87 -59.76
C PHE A 9 -6.10 -7.52 -58.69
N THR A 10 -5.20 -6.73 -58.11
CA THR A 10 -4.43 -7.13 -56.95
C THR A 10 -5.27 -6.82 -55.68
N ALA A 11 -5.77 -7.84 -55.04
CA ALA A 11 -6.42 -7.69 -53.75
C ALA A 11 -5.37 -7.54 -52.64
N VAL A 12 -5.33 -6.36 -52.03
CA VAL A 12 -4.52 -6.11 -50.84
C VAL A 12 -5.34 -6.55 -49.63
N PHE A 13 -4.93 -7.65 -48.99
CA PHE A 13 -5.46 -8.06 -47.70
C PHE A 13 -4.82 -7.20 -46.60
N LEU A 14 -5.56 -6.23 -46.07
CA LEU A 14 -5.24 -5.56 -44.80
C LEU A 14 -5.62 -6.50 -43.65
N GLY A 15 -4.63 -7.22 -43.15
CA GLY A 15 -4.76 -7.97 -41.91
C GLY A 15 -4.78 -7.01 -40.74
N SER A 16 -5.96 -6.82 -40.12
CA SER A 16 -6.09 -6.12 -38.85
C SER A 16 -5.55 -7.01 -37.72
N TYR A 17 -4.35 -6.72 -37.25
CA TYR A 17 -3.85 -7.27 -35.97
C TYR A 17 -4.55 -6.53 -34.84
N ALA A 18 -5.62 -7.10 -34.31
CA ALA A 18 -6.16 -6.72 -33.01
C ALA A 18 -5.20 -7.25 -31.93
N GLY A 19 -4.29 -6.39 -31.46
CA GLY A 19 -3.49 -6.68 -30.27
C GLY A 19 -4.42 -6.75 -29.06
N MET A 20 -4.72 -7.94 -28.57
CA MET A 20 -5.29 -8.15 -27.25
C MET A 20 -4.22 -7.76 -26.24
N LEU A 21 -4.37 -6.57 -25.61
CA LEU A 21 -3.72 -6.24 -24.36
C LEU A 21 -4.34 -7.16 -23.30
N MET A 22 -3.69 -8.26 -23.03
CA MET A 22 -3.94 -9.07 -21.84
C MET A 22 -3.46 -8.25 -20.66
N ALA A 23 -4.38 -7.58 -19.95
CA ALA A 23 -4.16 -7.16 -18.58
C ALA A 23 -3.99 -8.47 -17.77
N GLY A 24 -2.74 -8.78 -17.48
CA GLY A 24 -2.41 -9.90 -16.59
C GLY A 24 -2.90 -9.55 -15.19
N HIS A 25 -4.09 -10.02 -14.83
CA HIS A 25 -4.40 -10.24 -13.44
C HIS A 25 -3.51 -11.39 -13.00
N HIS A 26 -2.44 -11.11 -12.26
CA HIS A 26 -1.75 -12.11 -11.48
C HIS A 26 -2.75 -12.56 -10.38
N GLU A 27 -3.51 -13.61 -10.66
CA GLU A 27 -4.10 -14.41 -9.60
C GLU A 27 -2.91 -14.99 -8.82
N ALA A 28 -2.77 -14.57 -7.55
CA ALA A 28 -1.82 -15.17 -6.65
C ALA A 28 -2.09 -16.69 -6.65
N SER A 29 -1.08 -17.47 -6.99
CA SER A 29 -1.15 -18.93 -7.02
C SER A 29 -1.56 -19.40 -5.62
N GLU A 30 -2.72 -20.09 -5.49
CA GLU A 30 -3.29 -20.62 -4.25
C GLU A 30 -2.38 -21.62 -3.49
N ASN A 31 -1.10 -21.73 -3.88
CA ASN A 31 -0.17 -22.69 -3.33
C ASN A 31 1.25 -22.12 -3.15
N GLN A 32 1.38 -20.78 -3.01
CA GLN A 32 2.67 -20.17 -2.78
C GLN A 32 2.99 -20.16 -1.28
N ASP A 33 4.21 -20.57 -0.91
CA ASP A 33 4.71 -20.49 0.46
C ASP A 33 4.89 -19.02 0.87
N HIS A 34 4.03 -18.52 1.77
CA HIS A 34 4.02 -17.14 2.22
C HIS A 34 5.21 -16.79 3.14
N THR A 35 6.00 -17.77 3.56
CA THR A 35 7.28 -17.54 4.24
C THR A 35 8.42 -17.32 3.25
N SER A 36 8.21 -17.64 1.96
CA SER A 36 9.24 -17.55 0.93
C SER A 36 9.66 -16.11 0.64
N ALA A 37 10.94 -15.90 0.32
CA ALA A 37 11.45 -14.60 -0.13
C ALA A 37 10.71 -14.10 -1.38
N ALA A 38 10.32 -14.98 -2.28
CA ALA A 38 9.61 -14.61 -3.51
C ALA A 38 8.24 -13.99 -3.21
N TRP A 39 7.45 -14.62 -2.35
CA TRP A 39 6.16 -14.10 -1.93
C TRP A 39 6.31 -12.75 -1.18
N GLN A 40 7.24 -12.66 -0.22
CA GLN A 40 7.46 -11.45 0.55
C GLN A 40 7.92 -10.27 -0.34
N ILE A 41 8.80 -10.54 -1.31
CA ILE A 41 9.22 -9.50 -2.29
C ILE A 41 8.01 -8.99 -3.07
N GLU A 42 7.16 -9.87 -3.58
CA GLU A 42 5.96 -9.49 -4.33
C GLU A 42 4.97 -8.75 -3.44
N ALA A 43 4.56 -9.34 -2.32
CA ALA A 43 3.58 -8.77 -1.40
C ALA A 43 4.00 -7.41 -0.84
N TYR A 44 5.28 -7.23 -0.52
CA TYR A 44 5.72 -6.00 0.13
C TYR A 44 6.01 -4.90 -0.88
N SER A 45 6.60 -5.22 -2.05
CA SER A 45 6.88 -4.19 -3.06
C SER A 45 5.62 -3.63 -3.72
N THR A 46 4.54 -4.40 -3.78
CA THR A 46 3.24 -3.95 -4.32
C THR A 46 2.44 -3.07 -3.34
N ALA A 47 2.98 -2.80 -2.15
CA ALA A 47 2.45 -1.78 -1.24
C ALA A 47 2.58 -0.34 -1.77
N ALA A 48 3.38 -0.12 -2.81
CA ALA A 48 3.51 1.17 -3.49
C ALA A 48 3.29 1.02 -5.01
N PRO A 49 3.06 2.13 -5.73
CA PRO A 49 3.02 2.10 -7.20
C PRO A 49 4.29 1.50 -7.80
N ASP A 50 4.18 0.88 -8.98
CA ASP A 50 5.26 0.18 -9.68
C ASP A 50 6.55 1.00 -9.82
N PHE A 51 6.42 2.31 -10.09
CA PHE A 51 7.58 3.21 -10.23
C PHE A 51 8.35 3.43 -8.90
N ILE A 52 7.79 3.00 -7.76
CA ILE A 52 8.45 2.94 -6.45
C ILE A 52 8.78 1.49 -6.12
N GLY A 53 7.77 0.63 -6.05
CA GLY A 53 7.90 -0.72 -5.54
C GLY A 53 8.88 -1.59 -6.33
N ASN A 54 8.93 -1.47 -7.65
CA ASN A 54 9.84 -2.25 -8.49
C ASN A 54 11.33 -1.93 -8.26
N PHE A 55 11.64 -0.77 -7.69
CA PHE A 55 13.01 -0.29 -7.47
C PHE A 55 13.36 -0.13 -5.98
N ALA A 56 12.43 -0.41 -5.08
CA ALA A 56 12.64 -0.34 -3.64
C ALA A 56 13.47 -1.53 -3.10
N SER A 57 14.21 -1.32 -2.03
CA SER A 57 14.70 -2.43 -1.21
C SER A 57 13.51 -3.15 -0.56
N VAL A 58 13.61 -4.46 -0.39
CA VAL A 58 12.58 -5.24 0.31
C VAL A 58 13.24 -5.93 1.50
N ILE A 59 12.66 -5.70 2.68
CA ILE A 59 13.07 -6.31 3.94
C ILE A 59 12.06 -7.40 4.30
N GLY A 60 12.55 -8.59 4.55
CA GLY A 60 11.74 -9.73 4.99
C GLY A 60 11.25 -9.59 6.42
N SER A 61 10.29 -10.42 6.80
CA SER A 61 9.71 -10.46 8.14
C SER A 61 10.70 -10.85 9.24
N ASP A 62 11.84 -11.43 8.87
CA ASP A 62 12.98 -11.74 9.75
C ASP A 62 14.04 -10.62 9.80
N GLY A 63 13.81 -9.50 9.11
CA GLY A 63 14.73 -8.38 8.98
C GLY A 63 15.82 -8.57 7.91
N ALA A 64 15.84 -9.68 7.18
CA ALA A 64 16.80 -9.89 6.10
C ALA A 64 16.49 -9.01 4.87
N VAL A 65 17.53 -8.53 4.19
CA VAL A 65 17.38 -7.84 2.90
C VAL A 65 17.10 -8.90 1.82
N LEU A 66 15.86 -8.99 1.34
CA LEU A 66 15.45 -9.94 0.31
C LEU A 66 15.74 -9.42 -1.10
N ARG A 67 15.72 -8.10 -1.27
CA ARG A 67 16.05 -7.40 -2.52
C ARG A 67 16.69 -6.06 -2.21
N GLU A 68 17.87 -5.80 -2.81
CA GLU A 68 18.47 -4.47 -2.81
C GLU A 68 17.76 -3.56 -3.82
N GLY A 69 17.43 -2.35 -3.41
CA GLY A 69 16.80 -1.34 -4.25
C GLY A 69 17.77 -0.28 -4.75
N SER A 70 17.28 0.59 -5.62
CA SER A 70 18.10 1.67 -6.22
C SER A 70 17.50 3.07 -6.08
N ASN A 71 16.28 3.20 -5.52
CA ASN A 71 15.53 4.46 -5.46
C ASN A 71 15.44 5.08 -4.06
N GLY A 72 16.07 4.46 -3.06
CA GLY A 72 16.05 4.94 -1.66
C GLY A 72 14.77 4.62 -0.89
N TRP A 73 13.82 3.90 -1.50
CA TRP A 73 12.62 3.39 -0.83
C TRP A 73 12.86 2.01 -0.26
N ILE A 74 12.16 1.69 0.83
CA ILE A 74 12.20 0.41 1.53
C ILE A 74 10.77 -0.07 1.69
N CYS A 75 10.49 -1.31 1.29
CA CYS A 75 9.19 -1.96 1.45
C CYS A 75 9.34 -3.14 2.42
N GLN A 76 8.46 -3.23 3.40
CA GLN A 76 8.48 -4.27 4.42
C GLN A 76 7.09 -4.47 5.04
N SER A 77 6.89 -5.55 5.78
CA SER A 77 5.71 -5.68 6.64
C SER A 77 5.74 -4.64 7.76
N ALA A 78 4.60 -4.01 8.01
CA ALA A 78 4.39 -3.08 9.13
C ALA A 78 3.36 -3.61 10.13
N ASN A 79 2.90 -4.86 10.00
CA ASN A 79 1.96 -5.44 10.94
C ASN A 79 2.64 -5.62 12.32
N PRO A 80 2.14 -4.95 13.38
CA PRO A 80 2.73 -5.04 14.71
C PRO A 80 2.39 -6.37 15.43
N ARG A 81 1.53 -7.21 14.85
CA ARG A 81 1.17 -8.52 15.39
C ARG A 81 2.29 -9.53 15.10
N PRO A 82 2.42 -10.61 15.91
CA PRO A 82 3.41 -11.66 15.65
C PRO A 82 3.24 -12.28 14.27
N VAL A 83 4.35 -12.46 13.55
CA VAL A 83 4.36 -13.13 12.24
C VAL A 83 3.95 -14.60 12.44
N PRO A 84 2.92 -15.10 11.71
CA PRO A 84 2.53 -16.49 11.78
C PRO A 84 3.64 -17.43 11.27
N GLU A 85 3.74 -18.64 11.83
CA GLU A 85 4.74 -19.66 11.39
C GLU A 85 4.60 -20.01 9.90
N THR A 86 3.39 -19.93 9.36
CA THR A 86 3.08 -20.18 7.94
C THR A 86 3.20 -18.93 7.05
N GLY A 87 3.69 -17.81 7.59
CA GLY A 87 3.64 -16.50 6.94
C GLY A 87 2.27 -15.83 7.05
N TRP A 88 2.15 -14.62 6.55
CA TRP A 88 0.90 -13.88 6.51
C TRP A 88 -0.08 -14.51 5.52
N GLU A 89 -1.36 -14.55 5.85
CA GLU A 89 -2.42 -15.13 5.01
C GLU A 89 -2.52 -14.43 3.63
N SER A 90 -2.28 -13.13 3.59
CA SER A 90 -2.27 -12.33 2.36
C SER A 90 -1.39 -11.08 2.52
N ALA A 91 -1.19 -10.34 1.42
CA ALA A 91 -0.52 -9.05 1.49
C ALA A 91 -1.25 -8.06 2.42
N HIS A 92 -2.59 -8.05 2.43
CA HIS A 92 -3.37 -7.25 3.37
C HIS A 92 -3.02 -7.59 4.83
N HIS A 93 -2.96 -8.88 5.19
CA HIS A 93 -2.58 -9.33 6.54
C HIS A 93 -1.13 -8.99 6.90
N ALA A 94 -0.23 -8.92 5.92
CA ALA A 94 1.13 -8.46 6.16
C ALA A 94 1.22 -6.96 6.43
N MET A 95 0.20 -6.17 6.07
CA MET A 95 0.17 -4.71 6.20
C MET A 95 1.45 -4.06 5.62
N PRO A 96 1.86 -4.37 4.38
CA PRO A 96 3.15 -3.91 3.90
C PRO A 96 3.12 -2.40 3.65
N VAL A 97 4.23 -1.76 3.98
CA VAL A 97 4.47 -0.33 3.79
C VAL A 97 5.72 -0.11 2.96
N CYS A 98 5.67 0.84 2.03
CA CYS A 98 6.87 1.38 1.38
C CYS A 98 7.11 2.81 1.88
N HIS A 99 8.30 3.07 2.38
CA HIS A 99 8.71 4.33 3.00
C HIS A 99 10.16 4.69 2.64
N ASP A 100 10.58 5.93 2.93
CA ASP A 100 11.99 6.35 2.89
C ASP A 100 12.65 6.27 4.27
N GLY A 101 13.88 6.75 4.39
CA GLY A 101 14.63 6.71 5.65
C GLY A 101 13.98 7.51 6.79
N GLU A 102 13.28 8.62 6.48
CA GLU A 102 12.56 9.40 7.50
C GLU A 102 11.31 8.66 7.98
N GLY A 103 10.61 7.97 7.06
CA GLY A 103 9.51 7.09 7.40
C GLY A 103 9.93 5.95 8.34
N MET A 104 11.13 5.39 8.16
CA MET A 104 11.68 4.41 9.10
C MET A 104 11.85 5.01 10.51
N LYS A 105 12.35 6.24 10.63
CA LYS A 105 12.49 6.91 11.93
C LYS A 105 11.11 7.09 12.61
N TRP A 106 10.08 7.43 11.83
CA TRP A 106 8.72 7.51 12.35
C TRP A 106 8.22 6.16 12.88
N MET A 107 8.39 5.09 12.11
CA MET A 107 7.98 3.73 12.52
C MET A 107 8.72 3.29 13.79
N MET A 108 10.02 3.55 13.89
CA MET A 108 10.80 3.23 15.09
C MET A 108 10.29 3.98 16.32
N GLY A 109 9.96 5.27 16.20
CA GLY A 109 9.35 6.07 17.27
C GLY A 109 8.01 5.49 17.71
N TYR A 110 7.13 5.19 16.74
CA TYR A 110 5.83 4.56 17.00
C TYR A 110 5.98 3.23 17.78
N MET A 111 6.86 2.34 17.34
CA MET A 111 7.10 1.05 17.99
C MET A 111 7.73 1.19 19.39
N ALA A 112 8.54 2.20 19.60
CA ALA A 112 9.16 2.48 20.90
C ALA A 112 8.21 3.20 21.88
N GLY A 113 7.08 3.73 21.41
CA GLY A 113 6.19 4.58 22.21
C GLY A 113 6.76 5.98 22.44
N GLU A 114 7.65 6.46 21.54
CA GLU A 114 8.39 7.71 21.67
C GLU A 114 8.21 8.61 20.43
N ALA A 115 8.42 9.91 20.59
CA ALA A 115 8.42 10.83 19.45
C ALA A 115 9.59 10.50 18.49
N SER A 116 9.32 10.53 17.20
CA SER A 116 10.36 10.31 16.18
C SER A 116 11.23 11.54 15.96
N GLU A 117 12.53 11.33 15.74
CA GLU A 117 13.51 12.38 15.42
C GLU A 117 13.67 12.52 13.90
N MET A 118 12.62 12.96 13.20
CA MET A 118 12.64 13.19 11.76
C MET A 118 13.27 14.53 11.40
N GLU A 119 14.02 14.57 10.30
CA GLU A 119 14.59 15.82 9.78
C GLU A 119 13.64 16.57 8.84
N ARG A 120 12.70 15.86 8.20
CA ARG A 120 11.69 16.36 7.29
C ARG A 120 10.44 15.49 7.32
N ASP A 121 9.37 15.93 6.69
CA ASP A 121 8.19 15.12 6.43
C ASP A 121 8.55 13.91 5.55
N SER A 122 7.81 12.83 5.72
CA SER A 122 7.92 11.61 4.91
C SER A 122 6.55 11.17 4.40
N TYR A 123 6.55 10.34 3.35
CA TYR A 123 5.37 9.69 2.84
C TYR A 123 5.53 8.17 2.94
N MET A 124 4.42 7.50 3.22
CA MET A 124 4.37 6.04 3.25
C MET A 124 3.19 5.54 2.43
N TRP A 125 3.43 4.52 1.61
CA TRP A 125 2.41 3.87 0.80
C TRP A 125 1.98 2.56 1.44
N MET A 126 0.66 2.33 1.54
CA MET A 126 0.05 1.08 1.98
C MET A 126 -1.10 0.70 1.03
N LEU A 127 -0.77 0.26 -0.19
CA LEU A 127 -1.79 -0.07 -1.20
C LEU A 127 -2.57 -1.36 -0.91
N HIS A 128 -2.10 -2.17 0.04
CA HIS A 128 -2.84 -3.33 0.55
C HIS A 128 -3.68 -3.00 1.79
N GLY A 129 -3.55 -1.77 2.32
CA GLY A 129 -4.27 -1.37 3.53
C GLY A 129 -3.73 -2.01 4.80
N ASP A 130 -4.53 -1.96 5.87
CA ASP A 130 -4.21 -2.54 7.18
C ASP A 130 -5.39 -3.33 7.77
N MET A 131 -5.09 -4.23 8.70
CA MET A 131 -6.06 -5.10 9.39
C MET A 131 -6.86 -4.38 10.49
N GLY A 132 -6.69 -3.09 10.60
CA GLY A 132 -7.42 -2.26 11.55
C GLY A 132 -6.65 -1.90 12.81
N GLU A 133 -6.96 -0.67 13.25
CA GLU A 133 -6.45 -0.07 14.47
C GLU A 133 -7.45 0.99 14.96
N ASP A 134 -7.39 1.35 16.24
CA ASP A 134 -8.15 2.47 16.79
C ASP A 134 -7.59 3.80 16.26
N ASN A 135 -8.42 4.57 15.57
CA ASN A 135 -8.04 5.85 14.96
C ASN A 135 -7.46 6.88 15.96
N THR A 136 -7.75 6.71 17.24
CA THR A 136 -7.37 7.69 18.29
C THR A 136 -6.29 7.20 19.24
N ARG A 137 -6.04 5.88 19.28
CA ARG A 137 -5.15 5.25 20.26
C ARG A 137 -4.20 4.28 19.55
N ALA A 138 -2.94 4.68 19.45
CA ALA A 138 -1.88 3.85 18.88
C ALA A 138 -1.73 2.52 19.65
N GLY A 139 -1.52 1.43 18.92
CA GLY A 139 -1.31 0.09 19.49
C GLY A 139 -2.57 -0.62 19.97
N VAL A 140 -3.78 -0.08 19.75
CA VAL A 140 -5.04 -0.78 19.99
C VAL A 140 -5.42 -1.54 18.73
N LEU A 141 -5.07 -2.83 18.68
CA LEU A 141 -5.06 -3.68 17.49
C LEU A 141 -6.25 -4.66 17.43
N GLU A 142 -7.15 -4.60 18.42
CA GLU A 142 -8.34 -5.43 18.47
C GLU A 142 -9.60 -4.54 18.45
N LYS A 143 -10.56 -4.90 17.58
CA LYS A 143 -11.78 -4.10 17.39
C LYS A 143 -12.59 -3.93 18.67
N ASP A 144 -12.64 -4.97 19.50
CA ASP A 144 -13.40 -4.96 20.76
C ASP A 144 -12.78 -4.04 21.82
N ASP A 145 -11.49 -3.73 21.70
CA ASP A 145 -10.77 -2.81 22.60
C ASP A 145 -10.78 -1.37 22.08
N ALA A 146 -11.23 -1.16 20.85
CA ALA A 146 -11.28 0.16 20.24
C ALA A 146 -12.31 1.08 20.92
N ALA A 147 -12.02 2.39 20.89
CA ALA A 147 -13.02 3.37 21.32
C ALA A 147 -14.26 3.31 20.41
N PRO A 148 -15.45 3.62 20.91
CA PRO A 148 -16.67 3.59 20.12
C PRO A 148 -16.50 4.40 18.82
N ASP A 149 -16.83 3.78 17.69
CA ASP A 149 -16.77 4.38 16.36
C ASP A 149 -15.35 4.81 15.88
N GLN A 150 -14.27 4.32 16.52
CA GLN A 150 -12.89 4.68 16.17
C GLN A 150 -12.11 3.56 15.48
N TRP A 151 -12.65 2.36 15.37
CA TRP A 151 -12.00 1.28 14.61
C TRP A 151 -12.06 1.54 13.11
N ILE A 152 -10.92 1.44 12.44
CA ILE A 152 -10.82 1.49 10.99
C ILE A 152 -9.91 0.37 10.46
N GLU A 153 -10.45 -0.48 9.62
CA GLU A 153 -9.73 -1.43 8.79
C GLU A 153 -9.62 -0.81 7.39
N SER A 154 -8.48 -0.19 7.12
CA SER A 154 -8.32 0.64 5.93
C SER A 154 -7.88 -0.16 4.71
N GLY A 155 -8.42 0.18 3.55
CA GLY A 155 -7.93 -0.25 2.25
C GLY A 155 -6.75 0.62 1.76
N PRO A 156 -6.51 0.66 0.44
CA PRO A 156 -5.40 1.41 -0.14
C PRO A 156 -5.33 2.86 0.31
N HIS A 157 -4.16 3.30 0.77
CA HIS A 157 -3.94 4.67 1.20
C HIS A 157 -2.48 5.11 1.06
N LEU A 158 -2.30 6.43 1.08
CA LEU A 158 -1.03 7.10 1.26
C LEU A 158 -1.05 7.81 2.61
N MET A 159 0.06 7.84 3.32
CA MET A 159 0.20 8.57 4.58
C MET A 159 1.25 9.67 4.45
N LEU A 160 1.00 10.83 5.06
CA LEU A 160 2.00 11.85 5.34
C LEU A 160 2.38 11.76 6.82
N MET A 161 3.64 11.47 7.08
CA MET A 161 4.27 11.49 8.40
C MET A 161 4.93 12.85 8.59
N PRO A 162 4.33 13.79 9.33
CA PRO A 162 4.92 15.11 9.49
C PRO A 162 6.10 15.06 10.47
N LYS A 163 7.13 15.87 10.20
CA LYS A 163 8.18 16.13 11.17
C LYS A 163 7.62 16.78 12.44
N ASP A 164 6.68 17.69 12.26
CA ASP A 164 5.96 18.34 13.35
C ASP A 164 4.48 17.92 13.32
N PRO A 165 4.05 17.00 14.20
CA PRO A 165 2.65 16.57 14.28
C PRO A 165 1.65 17.71 14.50
N ALA A 166 2.04 18.82 15.11
CA ALA A 166 1.16 19.97 15.32
C ALA A 166 0.76 20.66 14.00
N SER A 167 1.51 20.46 12.92
CA SER A 167 1.15 20.97 11.58
C SER A 167 -0.18 20.40 11.06
N LEU A 168 -0.65 19.28 11.58
CA LEU A 168 -1.89 18.63 11.20
C LEU A 168 -3.13 19.11 11.98
N ALA A 169 -3.00 20.04 12.91
CA ALA A 169 -4.08 20.46 13.84
C ALA A 169 -5.37 20.96 13.16
N ASN A 170 -5.29 21.41 11.91
CA ASN A 170 -6.44 21.92 11.15
C ASN A 170 -7.10 20.88 10.22
N TYR A 171 -6.58 19.66 10.16
CA TYR A 171 -7.20 18.60 9.37
C TYR A 171 -8.31 17.89 10.16
N PRO A 172 -9.35 17.35 9.49
CA PRO A 172 -10.37 16.55 10.15
C PRO A 172 -9.76 15.26 10.74
N THR A 173 -10.41 14.73 11.76
CA THR A 173 -9.99 13.46 12.40
C THR A 173 -10.92 12.28 12.08
N SER A 174 -12.01 12.53 11.36
CA SER A 174 -12.98 11.50 11.00
C SER A 174 -12.62 10.83 9.69
N PHE A 175 -12.42 9.51 9.70
CA PHE A 175 -12.21 8.71 8.50
C PHE A 175 -13.50 8.47 7.68
N LYS A 176 -14.68 8.87 8.17
CA LYS A 176 -15.98 8.63 7.53
C LYS A 176 -16.36 9.65 6.47
N THR A 177 -15.48 10.61 6.17
CA THR A 177 -15.80 11.73 5.25
C THR A 177 -15.29 11.54 3.83
N GLY A 178 -14.42 10.56 3.58
CA GLY A 178 -13.71 10.39 2.29
C GLY A 178 -12.58 11.39 2.05
N ALA A 179 -12.46 12.44 2.88
CA ALA A 179 -11.35 13.40 2.82
C ALA A 179 -10.11 12.84 3.56
N PRO A 180 -8.89 13.37 3.29
CA PRO A 180 -7.76 13.12 4.16
C PRO A 180 -8.06 13.52 5.61
N TYR A 181 -7.61 12.68 6.56
CA TYR A 181 -7.90 12.86 7.99
C TYR A 181 -6.68 12.50 8.84
N VAL A 182 -6.64 13.01 10.06
CA VAL A 182 -5.55 12.74 11.01
C VAL A 182 -5.88 11.53 11.86
N MET A 183 -5.04 10.50 11.77
CA MET A 183 -5.02 9.37 12.69
C MET A 183 -4.10 9.71 13.87
N PHE A 184 -4.44 9.24 15.07
CA PHE A 184 -3.74 9.52 16.35
C PHE A 184 -3.61 11.02 16.66
N ALA A 185 -4.64 11.80 16.36
CA ALA A 185 -4.65 13.24 16.59
C ALA A 185 -4.22 13.60 18.04
N ASN A 186 -3.43 14.67 18.17
CA ASN A 186 -2.89 15.15 19.45
C ASN A 186 -1.86 14.22 20.11
N THR A 187 -1.29 13.28 19.36
CA THR A 187 -0.16 12.44 19.81
C THR A 187 1.10 12.78 19.03
N CYS A 188 2.26 12.28 19.48
CA CYS A 188 3.49 12.37 18.71
C CYS A 188 3.51 11.46 17.46
N TYR A 189 2.50 10.59 17.30
CA TYR A 189 2.30 9.70 16.15
C TYR A 189 1.25 10.22 15.17
N ALA A 190 0.69 11.42 15.39
CA ALA A 190 -0.30 11.99 14.49
C ALA A 190 0.24 12.03 13.06
N HIS A 191 -0.50 11.46 12.13
CA HIS A 191 -0.18 11.44 10.71
C HIS A 191 -1.44 11.61 9.88
N LEU A 192 -1.27 12.06 8.62
CA LEU A 192 -2.38 12.29 7.72
C LEU A 192 -2.61 11.06 6.86
N MET A 193 -3.77 10.45 7.02
CA MET A 193 -4.30 9.40 6.16
C MET A 193 -4.90 10.01 4.91
N ILE A 194 -4.51 9.54 3.74
CA ILE A 194 -4.98 10.01 2.43
C ILE A 194 -5.64 8.82 1.72
N PRO A 195 -6.98 8.67 1.81
CA PRO A 195 -7.71 7.59 1.19
C PRO A 195 -7.51 7.54 -0.32
N LEU A 196 -7.27 6.34 -0.86
CA LEU A 196 -7.21 6.08 -2.29
C LEU A 196 -8.41 5.25 -2.76
N ALA A 197 -8.48 4.96 -4.05
CA ALA A 197 -9.53 4.10 -4.60
C ALA A 197 -9.52 2.73 -3.88
N GLY A 198 -10.68 2.30 -3.36
CA GLY A 198 -10.80 1.07 -2.57
C GLY A 198 -10.55 1.24 -1.06
N TYR A 199 -10.37 2.46 -0.56
CA TYR A 199 -10.06 2.70 0.86
C TYR A 199 -11.03 2.01 1.84
N TYR A 200 -12.33 1.97 1.53
CA TYR A 200 -13.35 1.35 2.37
C TYR A 200 -13.69 -0.10 2.00
N GLN A 201 -12.84 -0.78 1.21
CA GLN A 201 -13.17 -2.14 0.73
C GLN A 201 -13.28 -3.18 1.85
N TYR A 202 -12.57 -3.00 2.95
CA TYR A 202 -12.61 -3.90 4.11
C TYR A 202 -13.64 -3.46 5.16
N GLN A 203 -14.03 -2.18 5.18
CA GLN A 203 -15.02 -1.62 6.10
C GLN A 203 -16.01 -0.69 5.37
N PRO A 204 -16.84 -1.23 4.44
CA PRO A 204 -17.70 -0.43 3.56
C PRO A 204 -18.76 0.39 4.30
N GLU A 205 -19.16 -0.01 5.51
CA GLU A 205 -20.10 0.74 6.36
C GLU A 205 -19.55 2.08 6.86
N SER A 206 -18.24 2.27 6.78
CA SER A 206 -17.57 3.54 7.14
C SER A 206 -17.45 4.51 5.98
N ALA A 207 -17.80 4.10 4.76
CA ALA A 207 -17.76 4.98 3.60
C ALA A 207 -18.75 6.14 3.73
N PRO A 208 -18.43 7.35 3.22
CA PRO A 208 -19.37 8.45 3.17
C PRO A 208 -20.58 8.09 2.30
N GLN A 209 -21.78 8.50 2.74
CA GLN A 209 -23.06 8.25 2.08
C GLN A 209 -23.57 9.51 1.38
#